data_6d7133be068afe9fc0299e368a2203ec
#
_entry.id   6d7133be068afe9fc0299e368a2203ec
#
_cell.length_a   1.000
_cell.length_b   1.000
_cell.length_c   1.000
_cell.angle_alpha   90.00
_cell.angle_beta   90.00
_cell.angle_gamma   90.00
#
_symmetry.space_group_name_H-M   'P 1'
#
loop_
_entity.id
_entity.type
_entity.pdbx_description
1 polymer ?
#
loop_
_entity_poly.entity_id
_entity_poly.type
_entity_poly.pdbx_seq_one_letter_code
_entity_poly.pdbx_strand_id
1 'polypeptide(L)'
;MRRPGKRRPELLRTTVMRNNNYGSGKINGYFYVTTPIYYVNDKPHIGHAYSTVIADSIARFKRLSGYSVFFLTGTDEHGLKIEKEADLRGVTPKGLADSVHIKFKELFSELNISYDRFIRTTDADHIRTVQTAFKKLLENGDVYLSEYEGWYCTPCETFLTEKSLMEGKCPQCGRQAVKVKEESYFLKLDKYEKKLLDYIAGNPGFIKPDFRKNEVLSFVNEGLKNLSISRTSFKWGIPVPGDDKHVIYVWFDALLNYLTGIGYEDFIAGKNPDFTQFFKSVNHIVGKDILKFHAVYWPIMLFALGIEPPKTIMAHGWWLTDGRKMSKSLGNVVDPVSLINKFGPDALRYYLLSEITLGLDGDFNIDNFVVRYNSGLANDLGNLVSRTAAMLNKYTGGAVPGADVPEDAAVLKTADDILSGLDARYDDYDFAKILEDIFRFINTLNKYINDSAPWKLNIEDPEEKTVLLKILKTAAVSIYHISYLIYPFMPETSKKINGIFNIKPFDSAGFSVRPEDTAAHCGELFKDGCRISEKAEILFPRIKFEE
;
A
#
# COMPACT_ATOMS: atom_id res chain seq x y z
N MET A 1 -29.36 -16.50 44.13
CA MET A 1 -29.14 -16.68 42.69
C MET A 1 -29.38 -15.35 41.98
N ARG A 2 -28.33 -14.60 41.70
CA ARG A 2 -28.40 -13.34 40.93
C ARG A 2 -28.14 -13.67 39.45
N ARG A 3 -29.09 -13.29 38.57
CA ARG A 3 -28.97 -13.46 37.12
C ARG A 3 -27.81 -12.55 36.60
N PRO A 4 -26.93 -13.04 35.71
CA PRO A 4 -25.92 -12.17 35.11
C PRO A 4 -26.59 -11.19 34.15
N GLY A 5 -26.36 -9.89 34.36
CA GLY A 5 -26.83 -8.80 33.52
C GLY A 5 -26.28 -8.96 32.09
N LYS A 6 -27.19 -8.86 31.12
CA LYS A 6 -26.86 -8.69 29.69
C LYS A 6 -26.02 -7.42 29.53
N ARG A 7 -24.70 -7.56 29.31
CA ARG A 7 -23.89 -6.48 28.74
C ARG A 7 -24.47 -6.16 27.38
N ARG A 8 -25.01 -4.94 27.23
CA ARG A 8 -25.30 -4.35 25.92
C ARG A 8 -23.98 -4.34 25.15
N PRO A 9 -23.96 -4.69 23.84
CA PRO A 9 -22.78 -4.47 23.04
C PRO A 9 -22.50 -2.96 23.11
N GLU A 10 -21.36 -2.58 23.71
CA GLU A 10 -20.81 -1.25 23.54
C GLU A 10 -20.69 -1.02 22.06
N LEU A 11 -21.46 -0.05 21.58
CA LEU A 11 -21.34 0.48 20.24
C LEU A 11 -19.85 0.64 19.93
N LEU A 12 -19.44 0.13 18.78
CA LEU A 12 -18.23 0.50 18.06
C LEU A 12 -18.25 2.03 17.85
N ARG A 13 -18.04 2.76 18.96
CA ARG A 13 -17.78 4.18 18.92
C ARG A 13 -16.47 4.35 18.20
N THR A 14 -16.56 4.72 16.89
CA THR A 14 -15.55 5.51 16.19
C THR A 14 -14.11 5.18 16.59
N THR A 15 -13.67 3.95 16.34
CA THR A 15 -12.27 3.53 16.51
C THR A 15 -11.38 4.20 15.45
N VAL A 16 -11.97 4.80 14.43
CA VAL A 16 -11.29 5.48 13.32
C VAL A 16 -10.42 6.64 13.80
N MET A 17 -10.71 7.23 14.98
CA MET A 17 -9.99 8.42 15.46
C MET A 17 -9.19 8.25 16.75
N ARG A 18 -9.17 7.08 17.38
CA ARG A 18 -8.49 6.94 18.68
C ARG A 18 -7.04 6.51 18.64
N ASN A 19 -6.51 6.06 17.52
CA ASN A 19 -5.11 5.61 17.42
C ASN A 19 -4.13 6.61 16.82
N ASN A 20 -4.61 7.75 16.30
CA ASN A 20 -3.74 8.85 15.92
C ASN A 20 -3.38 9.67 17.16
N ASN A 21 -2.54 9.13 18.02
CA ASN A 21 -1.87 9.90 19.08
C ASN A 21 -0.83 10.85 18.43
N TYR A 22 -1.32 11.77 17.60
CA TYR A 22 -0.51 12.94 17.30
C TYR A 22 -0.38 13.73 18.61
N GLY A 23 0.85 13.90 19.09
CA GLY A 23 1.13 14.87 20.13
C GLY A 23 0.47 16.20 19.75
N SER A 24 0.33 17.14 20.64
CA SER A 24 -0.34 18.43 20.51
C SER A 24 0.12 19.31 19.31
N GLY A 25 0.75 18.70 18.29
CA GLY A 25 1.22 19.32 17.05
C GLY A 25 0.11 19.51 16.02
N LYS A 26 0.23 20.55 15.22
CA LYS A 26 -0.65 20.84 14.07
C LYS A 26 -0.44 19.75 13.01
N ILE A 27 -1.52 19.06 12.58
CA ILE A 27 -1.47 18.10 11.46
C ILE A 27 -1.22 18.84 10.14
N ASN A 28 -0.41 18.23 9.25
CA ASN A 28 -0.11 18.79 7.92
C ASN A 28 -1.25 18.57 6.91
N GLY A 29 -2.23 17.76 7.25
CA GLY A 29 -3.41 17.44 6.45
C GLY A 29 -3.90 16.03 6.67
N TYR A 30 -4.85 15.63 5.84
CA TYR A 30 -5.42 14.27 5.82
C TYR A 30 -4.86 13.49 4.64
N PHE A 31 -4.64 12.20 4.82
CA PHE A 31 -4.22 11.30 3.75
C PHE A 31 -4.93 9.95 3.90
N TYR A 32 -5.73 9.60 2.91
CA TYR A 32 -6.42 8.32 2.84
C TYR A 32 -5.81 7.49 1.71
N VAL A 33 -5.28 6.32 2.03
CA VAL A 33 -4.75 5.38 1.06
C VAL A 33 -5.44 4.04 1.16
N THR A 34 -5.69 3.41 0.02
CA THR A 34 -6.35 2.11 -0.04
C THR A 34 -5.65 1.16 -1.00
N THR A 35 -5.71 -0.12 -0.70
CA THR A 35 -5.51 -1.17 -1.70
C THR A 35 -6.85 -1.55 -2.33
N PRO A 36 -6.88 -2.40 -3.39
CA PRO A 36 -8.08 -3.17 -3.69
C PRO A 36 -8.40 -4.08 -2.51
N ILE A 37 -9.66 -4.45 -2.36
CA ILE A 37 -10.02 -5.59 -1.53
C ILE A 37 -9.85 -6.88 -2.33
N TYR A 38 -9.35 -7.93 -1.71
CA TYR A 38 -8.85 -9.13 -2.39
C TYR A 38 -9.85 -10.28 -2.35
N TYR A 39 -10.06 -10.96 -3.48
CA TYR A 39 -10.92 -12.14 -3.55
C TYR A 39 -10.43 -13.27 -2.65
N VAL A 40 -11.36 -13.86 -1.88
CA VAL A 40 -11.08 -14.97 -0.96
C VAL A 40 -11.21 -16.36 -1.58
N ASN A 41 -10.97 -16.47 -2.88
CA ASN A 41 -11.00 -17.75 -3.58
C ASN A 41 -9.73 -18.58 -3.38
N ASP A 42 -8.65 -17.97 -2.89
CA ASP A 42 -7.37 -18.63 -2.64
C ASP A 42 -6.46 -17.87 -1.67
N LYS A 43 -5.30 -18.52 -1.31
CA LYS A 43 -4.24 -17.87 -0.54
C LYS A 43 -3.63 -16.68 -1.29
N PRO A 44 -3.11 -15.67 -0.57
CA PRO A 44 -2.44 -14.52 -1.18
C PRO A 44 -1.18 -14.94 -1.94
N HIS A 45 -0.79 -14.13 -2.94
CA HIS A 45 0.42 -14.27 -3.74
C HIS A 45 1.18 -12.94 -3.82
N ILE A 46 2.34 -12.94 -4.47
CA ILE A 46 3.24 -11.78 -4.55
C ILE A 46 2.57 -10.51 -5.11
N GLY A 47 1.59 -10.63 -6.00
CA GLY A 47 0.83 -9.48 -6.52
C GLY A 47 0.02 -8.77 -5.43
N HIS A 48 -0.58 -9.52 -4.48
CA HIS A 48 -1.27 -8.94 -3.33
C HIS A 48 -0.28 -8.26 -2.38
N ALA A 49 0.87 -8.89 -2.12
CA ALA A 49 1.95 -8.30 -1.35
C ALA A 49 2.41 -6.97 -1.97
N TYR A 50 2.58 -6.92 -3.29
CA TYR A 50 3.04 -5.73 -4.02
C TYR A 50 2.11 -4.53 -3.83
N SER A 51 0.81 -4.68 -4.14
CA SER A 51 -0.18 -3.61 -3.95
C SER A 51 -0.17 -3.08 -2.52
N THR A 52 -0.09 -4.00 -1.54
CA THR A 52 -0.18 -3.66 -0.12
C THR A 52 1.10 -2.98 0.38
N VAL A 53 2.27 -3.43 -0.08
CA VAL A 53 3.57 -2.81 0.26
C VAL A 53 3.68 -1.40 -0.33
N ILE A 54 3.18 -1.15 -1.56
CA ILE A 54 3.10 0.19 -2.14
C ILE A 54 2.28 1.12 -1.23
N ALA A 55 1.06 0.69 -0.85
CA ALA A 55 0.17 1.49 -0.02
C ALA A 55 0.76 1.72 1.39
N ASP A 56 1.41 0.72 1.98
CA ASP A 56 2.06 0.83 3.28
C ASP A 56 3.25 1.81 3.26
N SER A 57 4.05 1.77 2.20
CA SER A 57 5.23 2.65 2.10
C SER A 57 4.84 4.13 2.05
N ILE A 58 3.81 4.48 1.26
CA ILE A 58 3.33 5.86 1.24
C ILE A 58 2.61 6.24 2.55
N ALA A 59 1.86 5.31 3.16
CA ALA A 59 1.21 5.55 4.45
C ALA A 59 2.22 5.87 5.55
N ARG A 60 3.31 5.10 5.64
CA ARG A 60 4.40 5.34 6.60
C ARG A 60 5.08 6.67 6.37
N PHE A 61 5.40 7.00 5.12
CA PHE A 61 6.01 8.28 4.78
C PHE A 61 5.09 9.45 5.17
N LYS A 62 3.82 9.41 4.81
CA LYS A 62 2.86 10.48 5.15
C LYS A 62 2.65 10.62 6.66
N ARG A 63 2.70 9.51 7.43
CA ARG A 63 2.71 9.57 8.91
C ARG A 63 3.97 10.24 9.45
N LEU A 64 5.16 9.89 8.94
CA LEU A 64 6.41 10.57 9.29
C LEU A 64 6.33 12.07 9.00
N SER A 65 5.72 12.45 7.89
CA SER A 65 5.51 13.84 7.49
C SER A 65 4.36 14.54 8.23
N GLY A 66 3.80 13.95 9.30
CA GLY A 66 2.80 14.60 10.16
C GLY A 66 1.38 14.69 9.60
N TYR A 67 1.04 13.88 8.59
CA TYR A 67 -0.34 13.77 8.11
C TYR A 67 -1.18 12.86 9.01
N SER A 68 -2.47 13.19 9.12
CA SER A 68 -3.47 12.24 9.64
C SER A 68 -3.77 11.21 8.56
N VAL A 69 -3.24 10.00 8.72
CA VAL A 69 -3.31 8.94 7.69
C VAL A 69 -4.34 7.90 8.07
N PHE A 70 -5.16 7.50 7.09
CA PHE A 70 -6.00 6.29 7.19
C PHE A 70 -5.66 5.33 6.05
N PHE A 71 -5.28 4.11 6.39
CA PHE A 71 -4.93 3.07 5.45
C PHE A 71 -5.94 1.92 5.51
N LEU A 72 -6.70 1.73 4.43
CA LEU A 72 -7.71 0.69 4.27
C LEU A 72 -7.22 -0.42 3.34
N THR A 73 -7.39 -1.65 3.77
CA THR A 73 -7.27 -2.86 2.96
C THR A 73 -8.34 -3.85 3.38
N GLY A 74 -8.49 -4.98 2.69
CA GLY A 74 -9.51 -5.97 3.07
C GLY A 74 -9.73 -7.07 2.05
N THR A 75 -10.87 -7.76 2.21
CA THR A 75 -11.26 -8.88 1.35
C THR A 75 -12.63 -8.67 0.70
N ASP A 76 -12.71 -9.05 -0.59
CA ASP A 76 -13.92 -9.15 -1.39
C ASP A 76 -14.45 -10.59 -1.30
N GLU A 77 -15.59 -10.75 -0.63
CA GLU A 77 -16.06 -12.05 -0.16
C GLU A 77 -17.34 -12.54 -0.84
N HIS A 78 -17.97 -11.71 -1.69
CA HIS A 78 -19.21 -12.03 -2.38
C HIS A 78 -18.97 -12.46 -3.86
N GLY A 79 -20.05 -12.91 -4.51
CA GLY A 79 -20.09 -13.19 -5.94
C GLY A 79 -20.06 -14.68 -6.31
N LEU A 80 -20.38 -14.93 -7.57
CA LEU A 80 -20.50 -16.29 -8.14
C LEU A 80 -19.19 -17.09 -8.04
N LYS A 81 -18.05 -16.42 -8.12
CA LYS A 81 -16.73 -17.05 -8.07
C LYS A 81 -16.47 -17.69 -6.70
N ILE A 82 -16.86 -16.98 -5.63
CA ILE A 82 -16.70 -17.49 -4.26
C ILE A 82 -17.71 -18.61 -3.99
N GLU A 83 -18.96 -18.46 -4.45
CA GLU A 83 -19.99 -19.49 -4.34
C GLU A 83 -19.52 -20.81 -4.99
N LYS A 84 -19.06 -20.76 -6.23
CA LYS A 84 -18.55 -21.94 -6.95
C LYS A 84 -17.32 -22.58 -6.30
N GLU A 85 -16.38 -21.77 -5.80
CA GLU A 85 -15.19 -22.29 -5.14
C GLU A 85 -15.54 -22.95 -3.80
N ALA A 86 -16.51 -22.41 -3.08
CA ALA A 86 -17.03 -23.01 -1.84
C ALA A 86 -17.71 -24.36 -2.12
N ASP A 87 -18.55 -24.43 -3.16
CA ASP A 87 -19.19 -25.68 -3.59
C ASP A 87 -18.16 -26.76 -3.95
N LEU A 88 -17.11 -26.38 -4.72
CA LEU A 88 -16.02 -27.30 -5.08
C LEU A 88 -15.29 -27.85 -3.85
N ARG A 89 -15.20 -27.06 -2.77
CA ARG A 89 -14.55 -27.47 -1.51
C ARG A 89 -15.51 -28.12 -0.51
N GLY A 90 -16.81 -28.20 -0.81
CA GLY A 90 -17.81 -28.75 0.10
C GLY A 90 -18.03 -27.92 1.37
N VAL A 91 -17.84 -26.59 1.30
CA VAL A 91 -18.01 -25.66 2.41
C VAL A 91 -19.02 -24.56 2.05
N THR A 92 -19.50 -23.82 3.05
CA THR A 92 -20.32 -22.64 2.77
C THR A 92 -19.45 -21.48 2.25
N PRO A 93 -19.98 -20.59 1.39
CA PRO A 93 -19.25 -19.40 0.94
C PRO A 93 -18.72 -18.54 2.10
N LYS A 94 -19.50 -18.36 3.17
CA LYS A 94 -19.07 -17.68 4.39
C LYS A 94 -17.92 -18.41 5.09
N GLY A 95 -17.99 -19.75 5.18
CA GLY A 95 -16.92 -20.58 5.76
C GLY A 95 -15.61 -20.48 4.96
N LEU A 96 -15.71 -20.44 3.62
CA LEU A 96 -14.56 -20.20 2.76
C LEU A 96 -13.95 -18.83 3.04
N ALA A 97 -14.77 -17.78 3.02
CA ALA A 97 -14.33 -16.42 3.31
C ALA A 97 -13.69 -16.30 4.70
N ASP A 98 -14.29 -16.91 5.73
CA ASP A 98 -13.76 -16.91 7.11
C ASP A 98 -12.42 -17.64 7.23
N SER A 99 -12.15 -18.63 6.39
CA SER A 99 -10.89 -19.37 6.41
C SER A 99 -9.77 -18.64 5.63
N VAL A 100 -10.12 -17.96 4.54
CA VAL A 100 -9.12 -17.37 3.64
C VAL A 100 -8.70 -15.96 4.05
N HIS A 101 -9.62 -15.11 4.56
CA HIS A 101 -9.25 -13.76 4.99
C HIS A 101 -8.16 -13.74 6.08
N ILE A 102 -8.09 -14.79 6.92
CA ILE A 102 -7.05 -14.94 7.94
C ILE A 102 -5.66 -15.01 7.29
N LYS A 103 -5.53 -15.73 6.16
CA LYS A 103 -4.24 -15.85 5.43
C LYS A 103 -3.74 -14.51 4.88
N PHE A 104 -4.66 -13.61 4.49
CA PHE A 104 -4.28 -12.25 4.12
C PHE A 104 -3.78 -11.45 5.32
N LYS A 105 -4.45 -11.55 6.46
CA LYS A 105 -4.01 -10.90 7.70
C LYS A 105 -2.67 -11.42 8.19
N GLU A 106 -2.42 -12.72 8.10
CA GLU A 106 -1.14 -13.35 8.43
C GLU A 106 -0.04 -12.80 7.54
N LEU A 107 -0.21 -12.82 6.20
CA LEU A 107 0.77 -12.23 5.27
C LEU A 107 1.03 -10.75 5.57
N PHE A 108 -0.02 -9.96 5.85
CA PHE A 108 0.14 -8.52 6.14
C PHE A 108 0.85 -8.28 7.47
N SER A 109 0.64 -9.15 8.46
CA SER A 109 1.39 -9.13 9.71
C SER A 109 2.87 -9.46 9.49
N GLU A 110 3.17 -10.51 8.71
CA GLU A 110 4.54 -10.90 8.37
C GLU A 110 5.27 -9.81 7.55
N LEU A 111 4.57 -9.10 6.65
CA LEU A 111 5.10 -7.96 5.90
C LEU A 111 5.15 -6.65 6.72
N ASN A 112 4.72 -6.68 7.97
CA ASN A 112 4.64 -5.50 8.84
C ASN A 112 3.80 -4.35 8.23
N ILE A 113 2.64 -4.69 7.66
CA ILE A 113 1.72 -3.71 7.04
C ILE A 113 0.96 -2.94 8.12
N SER A 114 0.98 -1.62 8.04
CA SER A 114 0.45 -0.69 9.04
C SER A 114 -0.97 -0.18 8.71
N TYR A 115 -1.85 -1.06 8.21
CA TYR A 115 -3.24 -0.67 7.93
C TYR A 115 -4.01 -0.30 9.21
N ASP A 116 -4.92 0.66 9.08
CA ASP A 116 -5.81 1.10 10.18
C ASP A 116 -7.08 0.24 10.23
N ARG A 117 -7.58 -0.20 9.07
CA ARG A 117 -8.74 -1.08 8.99
C ARG A 117 -8.53 -2.17 7.93
N PHE A 118 -8.86 -3.41 8.33
CA PHE A 118 -9.06 -4.54 7.41
C PHE A 118 -10.57 -4.78 7.28
N ILE A 119 -11.15 -4.37 6.14
CA ILE A 119 -12.58 -4.48 5.87
C ILE A 119 -12.91 -5.81 5.18
N ARG A 120 -14.08 -6.35 5.48
CA ARG A 120 -14.66 -7.50 4.79
C ARG A 120 -15.99 -7.10 4.18
N THR A 121 -16.28 -7.50 2.95
CA THR A 121 -17.60 -7.17 2.35
C THR A 121 -18.77 -7.87 3.07
N THR A 122 -18.49 -8.89 3.87
CA THR A 122 -19.46 -9.53 4.78
C THR A 122 -19.64 -8.83 6.12
N ASP A 123 -18.91 -7.72 6.39
CA ASP A 123 -19.12 -6.92 7.61
C ASP A 123 -20.49 -6.24 7.59
N ALA A 124 -21.17 -6.24 8.74
CA ALA A 124 -22.55 -5.74 8.83
C ALA A 124 -22.69 -4.23 8.50
N ASP A 125 -21.70 -3.41 8.79
CA ASP A 125 -21.70 -2.00 8.42
C ASP A 125 -21.45 -1.81 6.92
N HIS A 126 -20.68 -2.69 6.27
CA HIS A 126 -20.50 -2.64 4.83
C HIS A 126 -21.80 -3.02 4.10
N ILE A 127 -22.46 -4.09 4.52
CA ILE A 127 -23.77 -4.48 3.96
C ILE A 127 -24.76 -3.32 4.04
N ARG A 128 -24.86 -2.64 5.20
CA ARG A 128 -25.74 -1.48 5.36
C ARG A 128 -25.35 -0.33 4.42
N THR A 129 -24.08 0.02 4.34
CA THR A 129 -23.57 1.07 3.42
C THR A 129 -23.99 0.79 1.98
N VAL A 130 -23.79 -0.45 1.51
CA VAL A 130 -24.12 -0.87 0.14
C VAL A 130 -25.63 -0.75 -0.12
N GLN A 131 -26.45 -1.25 0.81
CA GLN A 131 -27.91 -1.16 0.71
C GLN A 131 -28.41 0.28 0.75
N THR A 132 -27.86 1.13 1.63
CA THR A 132 -28.18 2.55 1.71
C THR A 132 -27.84 3.29 0.41
N ALA A 133 -26.64 3.03 -0.14
CA ALA A 133 -26.22 3.61 -1.42
C ALA A 133 -27.13 3.17 -2.58
N PHE A 134 -27.42 1.88 -2.68
CA PHE A 134 -28.30 1.34 -3.72
C PHE A 134 -29.70 1.98 -3.66
N LYS A 135 -30.30 2.03 -2.47
CA LYS A 135 -31.61 2.66 -2.25
C LYS A 135 -31.61 4.11 -2.68
N LYS A 136 -30.61 4.90 -2.27
CA LYS A 136 -30.47 6.30 -2.65
C LYS A 136 -30.40 6.49 -4.17
N LEU A 137 -29.62 5.65 -4.87
CA LEU A 137 -29.50 5.72 -6.33
C LEU A 137 -30.80 5.32 -7.04
N LEU A 138 -31.55 4.36 -6.50
CA LEU A 138 -32.85 3.98 -7.02
C LEU A 138 -33.87 5.11 -6.85
N GLU A 139 -33.94 5.74 -5.67
CA GLU A 139 -34.80 6.89 -5.37
C GLU A 139 -34.48 8.11 -6.24
N ASN A 140 -33.20 8.34 -6.55
CA ASN A 140 -32.75 9.42 -7.44
C ASN A 140 -33.03 9.13 -8.93
N GLY A 141 -33.46 7.92 -9.27
CA GLY A 141 -33.64 7.47 -10.66
C GLY A 141 -32.35 7.28 -11.44
N ASP A 142 -31.21 7.14 -10.75
CA ASP A 142 -29.93 6.77 -11.36
C ASP A 142 -29.77 5.27 -11.54
N VAL A 143 -30.57 4.49 -10.82
CA VAL A 143 -30.73 3.03 -10.97
C VAL A 143 -32.15 2.73 -11.42
N TYR A 144 -32.30 1.75 -12.32
CA TYR A 144 -33.58 1.29 -12.85
C TYR A 144 -33.57 -0.21 -13.17
N LEU A 145 -34.72 -0.88 -13.11
CA LEU A 145 -34.87 -2.29 -13.45
C LEU A 145 -35.11 -2.44 -14.96
N SER A 146 -34.43 -3.40 -15.61
CA SER A 146 -34.60 -3.74 -17.02
C SER A 146 -34.15 -5.17 -17.31
N GLU A 147 -34.41 -5.66 -18.52
CA GLU A 147 -33.86 -6.94 -19.00
C GLU A 147 -32.47 -6.72 -19.63
N TYR A 148 -31.55 -7.62 -19.33
CA TYR A 148 -30.26 -7.71 -19.99
C TYR A 148 -30.16 -8.95 -20.86
N GLU A 149 -29.72 -8.78 -22.10
CA GLU A 149 -29.28 -9.87 -22.97
C GLU A 149 -27.89 -9.55 -23.51
N GLY A 150 -26.91 -10.43 -23.24
CA GLY A 150 -25.54 -10.20 -23.68
C GLY A 150 -24.58 -11.30 -23.28
N TRP A 151 -23.30 -11.09 -23.61
CA TRP A 151 -22.23 -12.01 -23.27
C TRP A 151 -21.69 -11.75 -21.87
N TYR A 152 -21.42 -12.81 -21.12
CA TYR A 152 -20.91 -12.75 -19.76
C TYR A 152 -19.68 -13.63 -19.59
N CYS A 153 -18.62 -13.07 -19.00
CA CYS A 153 -17.45 -13.82 -18.59
C CYS A 153 -17.53 -14.14 -17.11
N THR A 154 -17.83 -15.39 -16.76
CA THR A 154 -17.93 -15.83 -15.35
C THR A 154 -16.62 -15.63 -14.56
N PRO A 155 -15.42 -15.94 -15.11
CA PRO A 155 -14.18 -15.75 -14.36
C PRO A 155 -13.80 -14.30 -14.07
N CYS A 156 -14.20 -13.36 -14.96
CA CYS A 156 -13.96 -11.91 -14.77
C CYS A 156 -15.18 -11.21 -14.16
N GLU A 157 -16.29 -11.94 -13.99
CA GLU A 157 -17.59 -11.43 -13.51
C GLU A 157 -18.02 -10.14 -14.23
N THR A 158 -17.80 -10.10 -15.56
CA THR A 158 -18.04 -8.91 -16.38
C THR A 158 -18.89 -9.21 -17.61
N PHE A 159 -19.77 -8.27 -17.94
CA PHE A 159 -20.48 -8.30 -19.21
C PHE A 159 -19.60 -7.81 -20.35
N LEU A 160 -19.77 -8.45 -21.51
CA LEU A 160 -19.01 -8.17 -22.72
C LEU A 160 -19.96 -7.82 -23.86
N THR A 161 -19.55 -6.89 -24.69
CA THR A 161 -20.25 -6.65 -25.96
C THR A 161 -19.79 -7.66 -27.00
N GLU A 162 -20.62 -7.96 -27.98
CA GLU A 162 -20.24 -8.87 -29.06
C GLU A 162 -18.98 -8.40 -29.81
N LYS A 163 -18.83 -7.07 -29.97
CA LYS A 163 -17.64 -6.45 -30.58
C LYS A 163 -16.36 -6.61 -29.74
N SER A 164 -16.48 -6.76 -28.41
CA SER A 164 -15.33 -6.92 -27.52
C SER A 164 -14.86 -8.37 -27.39
N LEU A 165 -15.60 -9.34 -27.92
CA LEU A 165 -15.20 -10.74 -27.90
C LEU A 165 -14.08 -11.01 -28.91
N MET A 166 -13.10 -11.81 -28.49
CA MET A 166 -12.06 -12.37 -29.38
C MET A 166 -12.40 -13.84 -29.62
N GLU A 167 -12.96 -14.16 -30.79
CA GLU A 167 -13.40 -15.52 -31.14
C GLU A 167 -14.36 -16.16 -30.12
N GLY A 168 -15.32 -15.36 -29.60
CA GLY A 168 -16.25 -15.80 -28.55
C GLY A 168 -15.66 -15.84 -27.12
N LYS A 169 -14.39 -15.41 -26.94
CA LYS A 169 -13.68 -15.43 -25.68
C LYS A 169 -13.56 -14.03 -25.07
N CYS A 170 -13.43 -14.00 -23.75
CA CYS A 170 -13.18 -12.79 -23.00
C CYS A 170 -11.77 -12.22 -23.31
N PRO A 171 -11.64 -10.94 -23.68
CA PRO A 171 -10.35 -10.34 -24.02
C PRO A 171 -9.40 -10.24 -22.80
N GLN A 172 -9.94 -10.25 -21.58
CA GLN A 172 -9.13 -10.12 -20.36
C GLN A 172 -8.51 -11.45 -19.91
N CYS A 173 -9.25 -12.56 -19.97
CA CYS A 173 -8.79 -13.85 -19.44
C CYS A 173 -8.71 -14.97 -20.49
N GLY A 174 -9.09 -14.73 -21.74
CA GLY A 174 -9.05 -15.71 -22.82
C GLY A 174 -10.07 -16.86 -22.71
N ARG A 175 -10.92 -16.88 -21.67
CA ARG A 175 -11.91 -17.95 -21.46
C ARG A 175 -13.20 -17.68 -22.22
N GLN A 176 -13.94 -18.75 -22.53
CA GLN A 176 -15.21 -18.67 -23.26
C GLN A 176 -16.22 -17.80 -22.50
N ALA A 177 -16.84 -16.84 -23.19
CA ALA A 177 -17.98 -16.09 -22.71
C ALA A 177 -19.28 -16.87 -22.99
N VAL A 178 -20.28 -16.69 -22.12
CA VAL A 178 -21.59 -17.31 -22.25
C VAL A 178 -22.65 -16.24 -22.50
N LYS A 179 -23.63 -16.54 -23.39
CA LYS A 179 -24.76 -15.63 -23.60
C LYS A 179 -25.76 -15.81 -22.46
N VAL A 180 -26.13 -14.70 -21.80
CA VAL A 180 -27.08 -14.70 -20.71
C VAL A 180 -28.22 -13.72 -21.00
N LYS A 181 -29.42 -14.06 -20.52
CA LYS A 181 -30.57 -13.18 -20.51
C LYS A 181 -31.15 -13.21 -19.11
N GLU A 182 -31.13 -12.07 -18.42
CA GLU A 182 -31.67 -11.95 -17.07
C GLU A 182 -32.22 -10.55 -16.81
N GLU A 183 -33.17 -10.46 -15.87
CA GLU A 183 -33.62 -9.19 -15.31
C GLU A 183 -32.51 -8.64 -14.40
N SER A 184 -32.25 -7.35 -14.48
CA SER A 184 -31.21 -6.70 -13.70
C SER A 184 -31.51 -5.23 -13.44
N TYR A 185 -31.01 -4.73 -12.33
CA TYR A 185 -30.91 -3.30 -12.07
C TYR A 185 -29.71 -2.71 -12.82
N PHE A 186 -29.90 -1.54 -13.43
CA PHE A 186 -28.88 -0.84 -14.21
C PHE A 186 -28.57 0.52 -13.61
N LEU A 187 -27.28 0.82 -13.48
CA LEU A 187 -26.76 2.15 -13.18
C LEU A 187 -26.54 2.94 -14.47
N LYS A 188 -27.09 4.16 -14.54
CA LYS A 188 -26.97 5.07 -15.68
C LYS A 188 -25.56 5.66 -15.78
N LEU A 189 -24.67 5.03 -16.54
CA LEU A 189 -23.31 5.53 -16.77
C LEU A 189 -23.30 6.67 -17.79
N ASP A 190 -24.11 6.56 -18.84
CA ASP A 190 -24.25 7.54 -19.93
C ASP A 190 -24.60 8.95 -19.43
N LYS A 191 -25.43 9.05 -18.41
CA LYS A 191 -25.80 10.33 -17.74
C LYS A 191 -24.58 11.11 -17.22
N TYR A 192 -23.54 10.42 -16.82
CA TYR A 192 -22.36 10.99 -16.16
C TYR A 192 -21.10 11.00 -17.02
N GLU A 193 -21.14 10.51 -18.26
CA GLU A 193 -19.99 10.41 -19.16
C GLU A 193 -19.28 11.75 -19.35
N LYS A 194 -20.02 12.79 -19.74
CA LYS A 194 -19.45 14.13 -19.91
C LYS A 194 -18.82 14.66 -18.61
N LYS A 195 -19.50 14.46 -17.48
CA LYS A 195 -19.00 14.92 -16.17
C LYS A 195 -17.69 14.22 -15.79
N LEU A 196 -17.57 12.93 -16.12
CA LEU A 196 -16.33 12.17 -15.90
C LEU A 196 -15.19 12.69 -16.78
N LEU A 197 -15.44 12.93 -18.07
CA LEU A 197 -14.44 13.50 -18.98
C LEU A 197 -13.97 14.87 -18.53
N ASP A 198 -14.89 15.75 -18.15
CA ASP A 198 -14.59 17.07 -17.63
C ASP A 198 -13.77 16.99 -16.32
N TYR A 199 -14.09 16.02 -15.44
CA TYR A 199 -13.34 15.78 -14.21
C TYR A 199 -11.90 15.31 -14.49
N ILE A 200 -11.71 14.34 -15.40
CA ILE A 200 -10.37 13.84 -15.80
C ILE A 200 -9.54 14.98 -16.41
N ALA A 201 -10.14 15.82 -17.25
CA ALA A 201 -9.47 16.95 -17.88
C ALA A 201 -9.04 18.02 -16.85
N GLY A 202 -9.90 18.31 -15.87
CA GLY A 202 -9.64 19.29 -14.82
C GLY A 202 -8.69 18.82 -13.70
N ASN A 203 -8.41 17.51 -13.62
CA ASN A 203 -7.60 16.89 -12.56
C ASN A 203 -6.49 16.01 -13.15
N PRO A 204 -5.37 16.59 -13.61
CA PRO A 204 -4.29 15.84 -14.29
C PRO A 204 -3.70 14.69 -13.46
N GLY A 205 -3.68 14.82 -12.13
CA GLY A 205 -3.18 13.80 -11.19
C GLY A 205 -4.20 12.72 -10.81
N PHE A 206 -5.42 12.74 -11.39
CA PHE A 206 -6.48 11.79 -11.03
C PHE A 206 -6.13 10.34 -11.39
N ILE A 207 -5.51 10.10 -12.54
CA ILE A 207 -5.09 8.77 -12.99
C ILE A 207 -3.59 8.79 -13.23
N LYS A 208 -2.87 7.92 -12.51
CA LYS A 208 -1.42 7.75 -12.65
C LYS A 208 -1.09 6.28 -13.00
N PRO A 209 -0.04 6.03 -13.79
CA PRO A 209 0.70 6.99 -14.63
C PRO A 209 -0.10 7.46 -15.86
N ASP A 210 0.38 8.51 -16.54
CA ASP A 210 -0.35 9.17 -17.65
C ASP A 210 -0.74 8.25 -18.81
N PHE A 211 0.08 7.26 -19.14
CA PHE A 211 -0.28 6.31 -20.21
C PHE A 211 -1.52 5.47 -19.86
N ARG A 212 -1.78 5.22 -18.57
CA ARG A 212 -3.01 4.56 -18.11
C ARG A 212 -4.25 5.46 -18.21
N LYS A 213 -4.07 6.77 -18.05
CA LYS A 213 -5.12 7.75 -18.29
C LYS A 213 -5.62 7.70 -19.75
N ASN A 214 -4.71 7.53 -20.71
CA ASN A 214 -5.08 7.43 -22.11
C ASN A 214 -5.93 6.19 -22.43
N GLU A 215 -5.65 5.05 -21.76
CA GLU A 215 -6.47 3.83 -21.87
C GLU A 215 -7.92 4.09 -21.38
N VAL A 216 -8.06 4.80 -20.26
CA VAL A 216 -9.37 5.17 -19.70
C VAL A 216 -10.12 6.13 -20.61
N LEU A 217 -9.46 7.18 -21.10
CA LEU A 217 -10.06 8.15 -22.03
C LEU A 217 -10.53 7.50 -23.33
N SER A 218 -9.73 6.58 -23.89
CA SER A 218 -10.13 5.80 -25.08
C SER A 218 -11.41 5.01 -24.81
N PHE A 219 -11.48 4.30 -23.68
CA PHE A 219 -12.65 3.52 -23.30
C PHE A 219 -13.91 4.39 -23.10
N VAL A 220 -13.79 5.55 -22.45
CA VAL A 220 -14.95 6.45 -22.20
C VAL A 220 -15.44 7.06 -23.51
N ASN A 221 -14.51 7.47 -24.42
CA ASN A 221 -14.85 8.07 -25.70
C ASN A 221 -15.52 7.10 -26.70
N GLU A 222 -15.49 5.78 -26.46
CA GLU A 222 -16.29 4.81 -27.21
C GLU A 222 -17.79 4.87 -26.87
N GLY A 223 -18.18 5.65 -25.86
CA GLY A 223 -19.53 5.79 -25.32
C GLY A 223 -19.85 4.76 -24.24
N LEU A 224 -20.24 5.25 -23.07
CA LEU A 224 -20.56 4.40 -21.93
C LEU A 224 -21.96 3.78 -22.05
N LYS A 225 -22.04 2.48 -21.80
CA LYS A 225 -23.31 1.75 -21.67
C LYS A 225 -23.64 1.59 -20.19
N ASN A 226 -24.96 1.65 -19.87
CA ASN A 226 -25.43 1.49 -18.51
C ASN A 226 -25.01 0.13 -17.93
N LEU A 227 -24.56 0.15 -16.67
CA LEU A 227 -23.96 -1.00 -16.00
C LEU A 227 -25.03 -1.82 -15.27
N SER A 228 -25.15 -3.09 -15.59
CA SER A 228 -25.95 -4.05 -14.84
C SER A 228 -25.33 -4.29 -13.45
N ILE A 229 -26.03 -3.92 -12.39
CA ILE A 229 -25.57 -3.91 -10.99
C ILE A 229 -26.30 -4.89 -10.07
N SER A 230 -27.06 -5.83 -10.61
CA SER A 230 -27.63 -6.94 -9.84
C SER A 230 -27.60 -8.25 -10.61
N ARG A 231 -27.83 -9.37 -9.92
CA ARG A 231 -27.87 -10.72 -10.47
C ARG A 231 -29.01 -11.52 -9.86
N THR A 232 -29.57 -12.44 -10.64
CA THR A 232 -30.56 -13.44 -10.20
C THR A 232 -30.03 -14.86 -10.30
N SER A 233 -28.89 -15.05 -10.98
CA SER A 233 -28.32 -16.35 -11.32
C SER A 233 -27.55 -17.04 -10.18
N PHE A 234 -27.30 -16.35 -9.08
CA PHE A 234 -26.66 -16.88 -7.85
C PHE A 234 -27.18 -16.13 -6.62
N LYS A 235 -26.88 -16.64 -5.41
CA LYS A 235 -27.43 -16.12 -4.16
C LYS A 235 -26.42 -15.53 -3.18
N TRP A 236 -25.13 -15.83 -3.36
CA TRP A 236 -24.09 -15.35 -2.46
C TRP A 236 -23.69 -13.90 -2.78
N GLY A 237 -24.34 -12.96 -2.10
CA GLY A 237 -24.16 -11.52 -2.26
C GLY A 237 -25.07 -10.74 -1.33
N ILE A 238 -24.98 -9.41 -1.37
CA ILE A 238 -25.86 -8.52 -0.61
C ILE A 238 -27.22 -8.46 -1.31
N PRO A 239 -28.34 -8.77 -0.62
CA PRO A 239 -29.66 -8.66 -1.22
C PRO A 239 -30.01 -7.22 -1.61
N VAL A 240 -30.71 -7.05 -2.73
CA VAL A 240 -31.27 -5.74 -3.11
C VAL A 240 -32.36 -5.35 -2.12
N PRO A 241 -32.36 -4.13 -1.57
CA PRO A 241 -33.38 -3.69 -0.62
C PRO A 241 -34.79 -3.75 -1.21
N GLY A 242 -35.66 -4.58 -0.63
CA GLY A 242 -37.05 -4.76 -1.07
C GLY A 242 -37.24 -5.68 -2.28
N ASP A 243 -36.21 -6.37 -2.74
CA ASP A 243 -36.28 -7.32 -3.85
C ASP A 243 -35.31 -8.51 -3.61
N ASP A 244 -35.77 -9.51 -2.87
CA ASP A 244 -34.96 -10.69 -2.50
C ASP A 244 -34.63 -11.62 -3.69
N LYS A 245 -35.20 -11.38 -4.88
CA LYS A 245 -34.88 -12.09 -6.10
C LYS A 245 -33.47 -11.72 -6.60
N HIS A 246 -33.01 -10.51 -6.31
CA HIS A 246 -31.77 -9.97 -6.78
C HIS A 246 -30.71 -9.87 -5.68
N VAL A 247 -29.47 -10.20 -6.02
CA VAL A 247 -28.27 -9.83 -5.23
C VAL A 247 -27.51 -8.73 -5.96
N ILE A 248 -26.90 -7.84 -5.19
CA ILE A 248 -26.12 -6.71 -5.70
C ILE A 248 -24.84 -7.27 -6.35
N TYR A 249 -24.48 -6.71 -7.49
CA TYR A 249 -23.32 -7.08 -8.28
C TYR A 249 -22.01 -6.80 -7.53
N VAL A 250 -21.10 -7.76 -7.57
CA VAL A 250 -19.86 -7.76 -6.79
C VAL A 250 -19.03 -6.46 -6.93
N TRP A 251 -18.94 -5.87 -8.10
CA TRP A 251 -18.18 -4.63 -8.28
C TRP A 251 -18.89 -3.39 -7.70
N PHE A 252 -20.23 -3.36 -7.72
CA PHE A 252 -20.96 -2.29 -7.03
C PHE A 252 -20.80 -2.42 -5.52
N ASP A 253 -20.90 -3.63 -5.00
CA ASP A 253 -20.63 -3.98 -3.61
C ASP A 253 -19.19 -3.60 -3.22
N ALA A 254 -18.22 -4.18 -3.90
CA ALA A 254 -16.80 -4.02 -3.57
C ALA A 254 -16.33 -2.56 -3.55
N LEU A 255 -16.71 -1.73 -4.55
CA LEU A 255 -16.25 -0.35 -4.62
C LEU A 255 -16.73 0.53 -3.46
N LEU A 256 -17.88 0.22 -2.86
CA LEU A 256 -18.42 0.93 -1.71
C LEU A 256 -17.65 0.70 -0.40
N ASN A 257 -16.72 -0.27 -0.38
CA ASN A 257 -15.84 -0.49 0.78
C ASN A 257 -15.05 0.78 1.15
N TYR A 258 -14.68 1.59 0.16
CA TYR A 258 -13.92 2.81 0.36
C TYR A 258 -14.68 3.88 1.13
N LEU A 259 -16.00 3.93 1.02
CA LEU A 259 -16.86 4.78 1.84
C LEU A 259 -17.08 4.16 3.23
N THR A 260 -17.35 2.86 3.27
CA THR A 260 -17.56 2.14 4.54
C THR A 260 -16.33 2.25 5.43
N GLY A 261 -15.13 2.14 4.84
CA GLY A 261 -13.85 2.15 5.54
C GLY A 261 -13.69 3.32 6.49
N ILE A 262 -14.11 4.49 6.06
CA ILE A 262 -14.03 5.75 6.82
C ILE A 262 -15.37 6.20 7.44
N GLY A 263 -16.37 5.29 7.53
CA GLY A 263 -17.60 5.52 8.29
C GLY A 263 -18.65 6.34 7.56
N TYR A 264 -19.05 5.93 6.36
CA TYR A 264 -20.08 6.60 5.55
C TYR A 264 -21.44 6.70 6.27
N GLU A 265 -21.88 5.65 6.97
CA GLU A 265 -23.14 5.65 7.74
C GLU A 265 -23.16 6.74 8.83
N ASP A 266 -22.03 6.90 9.54
CA ASP A 266 -21.89 7.95 10.53
C ASP A 266 -21.81 9.35 9.89
N PHE A 267 -21.25 9.45 8.69
CA PHE A 267 -21.21 10.71 7.94
C PHE A 267 -22.62 11.17 7.53
N ILE A 268 -23.42 10.30 6.92
CA ILE A 268 -24.80 10.67 6.54
C ILE A 268 -25.70 10.94 7.75
N ALA A 269 -25.38 10.37 8.90
CA ALA A 269 -26.03 10.65 10.18
C ALA A 269 -25.51 11.93 10.87
N GLY A 270 -24.57 12.67 10.24
CA GLY A 270 -23.97 13.90 10.80
C GLY A 270 -23.02 13.69 11.99
N LYS A 271 -22.52 12.46 12.19
CA LYS A 271 -21.68 12.06 13.33
C LYS A 271 -20.19 11.98 13.02
N ASN A 272 -19.80 12.02 11.74
CA ASN A 272 -18.41 11.93 11.29
C ASN A 272 -17.98 13.19 10.52
N PRO A 273 -17.49 14.24 11.18
CA PRO A 273 -17.11 15.49 10.52
C PRO A 273 -15.85 15.36 9.63
N ASP A 274 -14.99 14.38 9.89
CA ASP A 274 -13.72 14.24 9.18
C ASP A 274 -13.83 13.40 7.91
N PHE A 275 -15.00 12.76 7.68
CA PHE A 275 -15.23 11.94 6.49
C PHE A 275 -14.84 12.66 5.20
N THR A 276 -15.34 13.89 5.01
CA THR A 276 -15.09 14.68 3.80
C THR A 276 -13.61 15.00 3.62
N GLN A 277 -12.89 15.29 4.70
CA GLN A 277 -11.47 15.60 4.65
C GLN A 277 -10.64 14.37 4.23
N PHE A 278 -10.91 13.20 4.83
CA PHE A 278 -10.27 11.96 4.43
C PHE A 278 -10.64 11.60 2.99
N PHE A 279 -11.92 11.64 2.62
CA PHE A 279 -12.33 11.21 1.29
C PHE A 279 -11.77 12.10 0.17
N LYS A 280 -11.69 13.42 0.36
CA LYS A 280 -11.02 14.33 -0.59
C LYS A 280 -9.53 14.05 -0.78
N SER A 281 -8.89 13.37 0.16
CA SER A 281 -7.48 13.03 0.09
C SER A 281 -7.22 11.58 -0.35
N VAL A 282 -8.25 10.83 -0.77
CA VAL A 282 -8.12 9.40 -1.05
C VAL A 282 -7.27 9.10 -2.28
N ASN A 283 -6.34 8.16 -2.11
CA ASN A 283 -5.48 7.62 -3.14
C ASN A 283 -5.72 6.11 -3.22
N HIS A 284 -6.22 5.63 -4.35
CA HIS A 284 -6.43 4.21 -4.61
C HIS A 284 -5.20 3.61 -5.32
N ILE A 285 -4.58 2.61 -4.70
CA ILE A 285 -3.51 1.82 -5.32
C ILE A 285 -4.15 0.57 -5.91
N VAL A 286 -4.12 0.40 -7.23
CA VAL A 286 -4.86 -0.68 -7.92
C VAL A 286 -3.99 -1.36 -8.98
N GLY A 287 -4.27 -2.63 -9.26
CA GLY A 287 -3.71 -3.30 -10.43
C GLY A 287 -4.32 -2.74 -11.74
N LYS A 288 -3.53 -2.72 -12.80
CA LYS A 288 -3.96 -2.23 -14.12
C LYS A 288 -5.22 -2.91 -14.67
N ASP A 289 -5.46 -4.16 -14.29
CA ASP A 289 -6.60 -4.97 -14.73
C ASP A 289 -7.94 -4.49 -14.17
N ILE A 290 -7.93 -3.80 -13.04
CA ILE A 290 -9.13 -3.26 -12.39
C ILE A 290 -9.24 -1.74 -12.51
N LEU A 291 -8.35 -1.10 -13.29
CA LEU A 291 -8.33 0.35 -13.45
C LEU A 291 -9.66 0.90 -13.96
N LYS A 292 -10.29 0.24 -14.93
CA LYS A 292 -11.60 0.66 -15.48
C LYS A 292 -12.68 0.77 -14.39
N PHE A 293 -12.72 -0.16 -13.45
CA PHE A 293 -13.71 -0.13 -12.37
C PHE A 293 -13.49 1.07 -11.44
N HIS A 294 -12.23 1.42 -11.16
CA HIS A 294 -11.88 2.52 -10.26
C HIS A 294 -11.88 3.89 -10.94
N ALA A 295 -11.53 3.96 -12.23
CA ALA A 295 -11.42 5.23 -12.95
C ALA A 295 -12.68 5.62 -13.75
N VAL A 296 -13.63 4.70 -13.94
CA VAL A 296 -14.88 4.97 -14.66
C VAL A 296 -16.10 4.70 -13.78
N TYR A 297 -16.31 3.46 -13.35
CA TYR A 297 -17.54 3.10 -12.63
C TYR A 297 -17.59 3.73 -11.24
N TRP A 298 -16.50 3.69 -10.51
CA TRP A 298 -16.42 4.27 -9.16
C TRP A 298 -16.68 5.79 -9.13
N PRO A 299 -16.03 6.63 -9.94
CA PRO A 299 -16.35 8.05 -10.02
C PRO A 299 -17.81 8.33 -10.40
N ILE A 300 -18.39 7.55 -11.31
CA ILE A 300 -19.79 7.71 -11.69
C ILE A 300 -20.73 7.36 -10.54
N MET A 301 -20.47 6.29 -9.81
CA MET A 301 -21.22 5.95 -8.58
C MET A 301 -21.16 7.10 -7.56
N LEU A 302 -19.98 7.68 -7.38
CA LEU A 302 -19.78 8.82 -6.47
C LEU A 302 -20.54 10.06 -6.93
N PHE A 303 -20.48 10.40 -8.21
CA PHE A 303 -21.25 11.51 -8.76
C PHE A 303 -22.76 11.34 -8.53
N ALA A 304 -23.27 10.14 -8.73
CA ALA A 304 -24.68 9.81 -8.50
C ALA A 304 -25.06 9.87 -7.02
N LEU A 305 -24.14 9.56 -6.12
CA LEU A 305 -24.30 9.71 -4.66
C LEU A 305 -24.10 11.15 -4.16
N GLY A 306 -23.65 12.09 -5.02
CA GLY A 306 -23.34 13.48 -4.65
C GLY A 306 -21.99 13.62 -3.92
N ILE A 307 -21.05 12.70 -4.15
CA ILE A 307 -19.71 12.68 -3.57
C ILE A 307 -18.69 12.97 -4.68
N GLU A 308 -17.64 13.72 -4.38
CA GLU A 308 -16.56 13.95 -5.34
C GLU A 308 -15.71 12.68 -5.54
N PRO A 309 -15.14 12.47 -6.75
CA PRO A 309 -14.23 11.35 -7.01
C PRO A 309 -12.94 11.40 -6.18
N PRO A 310 -12.18 10.28 -6.13
CA PRO A 310 -10.92 10.21 -5.42
C PRO A 310 -9.88 11.20 -5.99
N LYS A 311 -8.92 11.61 -5.13
CA LYS A 311 -7.83 12.48 -5.54
C LYS A 311 -6.94 11.82 -6.60
N THR A 312 -6.58 10.55 -6.39
CA THR A 312 -5.68 9.82 -7.28
C THR A 312 -6.03 8.33 -7.36
N ILE A 313 -5.93 7.78 -8.54
CA ILE A 313 -5.95 6.33 -8.82
C ILE A 313 -4.61 5.98 -9.43
N MET A 314 -3.78 5.26 -8.66
CA MET A 314 -2.47 4.79 -9.10
C MET A 314 -2.57 3.35 -9.56
N ALA A 315 -2.39 3.12 -10.87
CA ALA A 315 -2.46 1.81 -11.49
C ALA A 315 -1.06 1.21 -11.65
N HIS A 316 -0.75 0.18 -10.87
CA HIS A 316 0.50 -0.57 -11.02
C HIS A 316 0.38 -1.72 -12.03
N GLY A 317 1.53 -2.16 -12.57
CA GLY A 317 1.63 -3.33 -13.43
C GLY A 317 1.57 -4.65 -12.66
N TRP A 318 1.79 -5.75 -13.37
CA TRP A 318 1.84 -7.10 -12.81
C TRP A 318 3.27 -7.55 -12.54
N TRP A 319 3.41 -8.40 -11.55
CA TRP A 319 4.56 -9.28 -11.45
C TRP A 319 4.31 -10.53 -12.31
N LEU A 320 5.21 -10.78 -13.23
CA LEU A 320 5.24 -11.92 -14.14
C LEU A 320 6.25 -12.94 -13.62
N THR A 321 6.22 -14.14 -14.18
CA THR A 321 7.28 -15.15 -14.04
C THR A 321 7.53 -15.73 -15.43
N ASP A 322 8.80 -15.65 -15.87
CA ASP A 322 9.22 -16.03 -17.24
C ASP A 322 8.39 -15.30 -18.31
N GLY A 323 8.17 -13.99 -18.11
CA GLY A 323 7.39 -13.14 -19.02
C GLY A 323 5.90 -13.47 -19.10
N ARG A 324 5.37 -14.32 -18.21
CA ARG A 324 3.98 -14.78 -18.21
C ARG A 324 3.25 -14.36 -16.95
N LYS A 325 1.97 -14.05 -17.07
CA LYS A 325 1.11 -13.79 -15.91
C LYS A 325 1.11 -15.03 -15.00
N MET A 326 1.30 -14.79 -13.72
CA MET A 326 1.22 -15.83 -12.69
C MET A 326 -0.17 -16.46 -12.65
N SER A 327 -0.25 -17.76 -12.73
CA SER A 327 -1.49 -18.51 -12.57
C SER A 327 -1.23 -19.89 -11.95
N LYS A 328 -2.19 -20.37 -11.18
CA LYS A 328 -2.10 -21.70 -10.56
C LYS A 328 -2.01 -22.82 -11.58
N SER A 329 -2.76 -22.70 -12.67
CA SER A 329 -2.77 -23.70 -13.75
C SER A 329 -1.41 -23.85 -14.44
N LEU A 330 -0.55 -22.83 -14.36
CA LEU A 330 0.82 -22.85 -14.87
C LEU A 330 1.85 -23.25 -13.77
N GLY A 331 1.44 -23.30 -12.50
CA GLY A 331 2.35 -23.63 -11.40
C GLY A 331 3.43 -22.57 -11.14
N ASN A 332 3.29 -21.36 -11.71
CA ASN A 332 4.30 -20.30 -11.68
C ASN A 332 4.00 -19.18 -10.66
N VAL A 333 3.16 -19.46 -9.67
CA VAL A 333 2.79 -18.49 -8.64
C VAL A 333 3.89 -18.40 -7.58
N VAL A 334 4.43 -17.21 -7.39
CA VAL A 334 5.42 -16.93 -6.33
C VAL A 334 4.72 -16.73 -4.99
N ASP A 335 5.09 -17.55 -4.00
CA ASP A 335 4.56 -17.50 -2.65
C ASP A 335 5.36 -16.49 -1.79
N PRO A 336 4.78 -15.37 -1.36
CA PRO A 336 5.48 -14.35 -0.58
C PRO A 336 5.91 -14.86 0.81
N VAL A 337 5.15 -15.77 1.42
CA VAL A 337 5.48 -16.34 2.75
C VAL A 337 6.79 -17.11 2.69
N SER A 338 6.99 -17.91 1.64
CA SER A 338 8.27 -18.63 1.44
C SER A 338 9.46 -17.69 1.29
N LEU A 339 9.27 -16.55 0.61
CA LEU A 339 10.32 -15.53 0.47
C LEU A 339 10.59 -14.82 1.80
N ILE A 340 9.55 -14.47 2.56
CA ILE A 340 9.70 -13.84 3.88
C ILE A 340 10.46 -14.76 4.83
N ASN A 341 10.12 -16.05 4.87
CA ASN A 341 10.78 -17.03 5.73
C ASN A 341 12.27 -17.22 5.38
N LYS A 342 12.63 -17.13 4.10
CA LYS A 342 14.03 -17.33 3.64
C LYS A 342 14.86 -16.05 3.75
N PHE A 343 14.29 -14.86 3.47
CA PHE A 343 15.03 -13.62 3.28
C PHE A 343 14.64 -12.49 4.25
N GLY A 344 13.56 -12.66 4.99
CA GLY A 344 12.97 -11.63 5.81
C GLY A 344 11.99 -10.69 5.05
N PRO A 345 11.07 -10.05 5.77
CA PRO A 345 10.04 -9.20 5.17
C PRO A 345 10.61 -7.98 4.43
N ASP A 346 11.59 -7.31 5.03
CA ASP A 346 12.15 -6.08 4.48
C ASP A 346 12.93 -6.30 3.19
N ALA A 347 13.54 -7.48 3.01
CA ALA A 347 14.20 -7.85 1.76
C ALA A 347 13.16 -7.99 0.62
N LEU A 348 12.02 -8.60 0.91
CA LEU A 348 10.93 -8.70 -0.07
C LEU A 348 10.34 -7.33 -0.40
N ARG A 349 10.08 -6.48 0.61
CA ARG A 349 9.60 -5.11 0.44
C ARG A 349 10.55 -4.28 -0.44
N TYR A 350 11.84 -4.32 -0.13
CA TYR A 350 12.88 -3.65 -0.90
C TYR A 350 12.88 -4.10 -2.37
N TYR A 351 12.90 -5.41 -2.62
CA TYR A 351 12.91 -5.95 -3.98
C TYR A 351 11.68 -5.50 -4.78
N LEU A 352 10.50 -5.65 -4.21
CA LEU A 352 9.24 -5.29 -4.86
C LEU A 352 9.17 -3.82 -5.29
N LEU A 353 9.78 -2.91 -4.51
CA LEU A 353 9.70 -1.47 -4.77
C LEU A 353 10.91 -0.90 -5.52
N SER A 354 12.04 -1.63 -5.56
CA SER A 354 13.25 -1.16 -6.24
C SER A 354 13.43 -1.71 -7.65
N GLU A 355 12.78 -2.85 -7.98
CA GLU A 355 13.08 -3.58 -9.22
C GLU A 355 12.44 -2.96 -10.46
N ILE A 356 11.24 -2.42 -10.32
CA ILE A 356 10.46 -1.90 -11.45
C ILE A 356 9.92 -0.49 -11.16
N THR A 357 9.87 0.31 -12.22
CA THR A 357 9.14 1.58 -12.19
C THR A 357 7.65 1.30 -12.04
N LEU A 358 7.02 1.94 -11.06
CA LEU A 358 5.60 1.74 -10.78
C LEU A 358 4.75 2.07 -12.01
N GLY A 359 3.79 1.19 -12.32
CA GLY A 359 2.95 1.26 -13.53
C GLY A 359 3.37 0.31 -14.65
N LEU A 360 4.63 -0.13 -14.68
CA LEU A 360 5.12 -1.14 -15.60
C LEU A 360 4.99 -2.55 -15.03
N ASP A 361 5.02 -3.56 -15.91
CA ASP A 361 5.14 -4.97 -15.50
C ASP A 361 6.58 -5.29 -15.14
N GLY A 362 6.78 -6.16 -14.14
CA GLY A 362 8.08 -6.69 -13.76
C GLY A 362 8.11 -8.21 -13.84
N ASP A 363 9.28 -8.78 -14.09
CA ASP A 363 9.47 -10.23 -14.10
C ASP A 363 10.19 -10.66 -12.82
N PHE A 364 9.56 -11.53 -12.03
CA PHE A 364 10.16 -12.02 -10.79
C PHE A 364 11.20 -13.10 -11.11
N ASN A 365 12.44 -12.84 -10.70
CA ASN A 365 13.54 -13.79 -10.81
C ASN A 365 14.24 -13.93 -9.47
N ILE A 366 14.34 -15.17 -8.97
CA ILE A 366 14.93 -15.46 -7.66
C ILE A 366 16.44 -15.18 -7.63
N ASP A 367 17.15 -15.42 -8.71
CA ASP A 367 18.59 -15.18 -8.77
C ASP A 367 18.89 -13.68 -8.70
N ASN A 368 18.10 -12.87 -9.42
CA ASN A 368 18.17 -11.41 -9.33
C ASN A 368 17.83 -10.92 -7.92
N PHE A 369 16.84 -11.53 -7.27
CA PHE A 369 16.51 -11.24 -5.87
C PHE A 369 17.72 -11.48 -4.96
N VAL A 370 18.39 -12.63 -5.07
CA VAL A 370 19.57 -12.97 -4.25
C VAL A 370 20.75 -12.04 -4.55
N VAL A 371 20.96 -11.70 -5.82
CA VAL A 371 21.99 -10.72 -6.22
C VAL A 371 21.74 -9.36 -5.55
N ARG A 372 20.51 -8.84 -5.63
CA ARG A 372 20.11 -7.57 -5.02
C ARG A 372 20.22 -7.59 -3.50
N TYR A 373 19.78 -8.68 -2.87
CA TYR A 373 19.92 -8.89 -1.44
C TYR A 373 21.38 -8.83 -1.00
N ASN A 374 22.25 -9.60 -1.65
CA ASN A 374 23.65 -9.69 -1.26
C ASN A 374 24.43 -8.39 -1.53
N SER A 375 24.20 -7.74 -2.67
CA SER A 375 24.92 -6.50 -3.01
C SER A 375 24.40 -5.32 -2.19
N GLY A 376 23.11 -4.99 -2.30
CA GLY A 376 22.55 -3.80 -1.67
C GLY A 376 22.35 -3.96 -0.16
N LEU A 377 21.65 -5.02 0.27
CA LEU A 377 21.27 -5.13 1.67
C LEU A 377 22.41 -5.65 2.55
N ALA A 378 23.08 -6.75 2.17
CA ALA A 378 24.12 -7.33 3.00
C ALA A 378 25.45 -6.55 2.90
N ASN A 379 25.94 -6.29 1.68
CA ASN A 379 27.25 -5.65 1.50
C ASN A 379 27.18 -4.13 1.71
N ASP A 380 26.24 -3.42 1.08
CA ASP A 380 26.25 -1.96 1.13
C ASP A 380 25.68 -1.45 2.46
N LEU A 381 24.44 -1.79 2.82
CA LEU A 381 23.77 -1.30 4.03
C LEU A 381 24.25 -2.04 5.30
N GLY A 382 24.17 -3.36 5.30
CA GLY A 382 24.47 -4.17 6.50
C GLY A 382 25.90 -4.02 6.97
N ASN A 383 26.87 -4.08 6.05
CA ASN A 383 28.28 -3.88 6.36
C ASN A 383 28.58 -2.45 6.81
N LEU A 384 27.95 -1.43 6.21
CA LEU A 384 28.11 -0.03 6.61
C LEU A 384 27.72 0.17 8.09
N VAL A 385 26.53 -0.31 8.48
CA VAL A 385 26.02 -0.20 9.85
C VAL A 385 26.92 -0.93 10.84
N SER A 386 27.26 -2.19 10.54
CA SER A 386 28.10 -3.01 11.42
C SER A 386 29.49 -2.42 11.60
N ARG A 387 30.12 -1.94 10.52
CA ARG A 387 31.45 -1.34 10.53
C ARG A 387 31.48 -0.02 11.31
N THR A 388 30.47 0.83 11.11
CA THR A 388 30.39 2.10 11.84
C THR A 388 30.20 1.87 13.33
N ALA A 389 29.30 0.94 13.72
CA ALA A 389 29.11 0.57 15.11
C ALA A 389 30.40 0.01 15.75
N ALA A 390 31.12 -0.87 15.03
CA ALA A 390 32.39 -1.42 15.50
C ALA A 390 33.46 -0.32 15.71
N MET A 391 33.56 0.66 14.81
CA MET A 391 34.49 1.78 14.95
C MET A 391 34.13 2.69 16.11
N LEU A 392 32.87 3.04 16.30
CA LEU A 392 32.42 3.82 17.46
C LEU A 392 32.74 3.09 18.78
N ASN A 393 32.43 1.79 18.87
CA ASN A 393 32.77 1.01 20.07
C ASN A 393 34.29 0.98 20.33
N LYS A 394 35.09 0.79 19.28
CA LYS A 394 36.54 0.71 19.41
C LYS A 394 37.20 2.02 19.81
N TYR A 395 36.82 3.13 19.19
CA TYR A 395 37.55 4.41 19.33
C TYR A 395 36.95 5.38 20.35
N THR A 396 35.65 5.27 20.62
CA THR A 396 34.93 6.19 21.53
C THR A 396 34.21 5.48 22.67
N GLY A 397 34.39 4.15 22.82
CA GLY A 397 33.66 3.35 23.80
C GLY A 397 32.14 3.39 23.57
N GLY A 398 31.73 3.48 22.31
CA GLY A 398 30.33 3.54 21.87
C GLY A 398 29.69 4.92 21.93
N ALA A 399 30.38 5.96 22.35
CA ALA A 399 29.85 7.32 22.33
C ALA A 399 29.89 7.91 20.92
N VAL A 400 28.77 8.48 20.46
CA VAL A 400 28.77 9.32 19.25
C VAL A 400 29.36 10.68 19.61
N PRO A 401 30.35 11.21 18.84
CA PRO A 401 30.96 12.51 19.17
C PRO A 401 29.93 13.64 19.25
N GLY A 402 30.09 14.53 20.26
CA GLY A 402 29.15 15.59 20.60
C GLY A 402 29.11 16.77 19.61
N ALA A 403 28.44 17.85 20.03
CA ALA A 403 28.19 19.03 19.19
C ALA A 403 29.45 19.86 18.87
N ASP A 404 30.50 19.70 19.66
CA ASP A 404 31.80 20.33 19.46
C ASP A 404 32.59 19.77 18.27
N VAL A 405 32.21 18.60 17.79
CA VAL A 405 32.81 17.95 16.62
C VAL A 405 31.93 18.20 15.39
N PRO A 406 32.39 18.94 14.36
CA PRO A 406 31.60 19.18 13.16
C PRO A 406 31.50 17.92 12.29
N GLU A 407 30.41 17.81 11.55
CA GLU A 407 30.23 16.79 10.50
C GLU A 407 30.91 17.22 9.19
N ASP A 408 31.05 16.26 8.26
CA ASP A 408 31.45 16.57 6.89
C ASP A 408 30.25 16.99 6.04
N ALA A 409 30.11 18.30 5.82
CA ALA A 409 29.00 18.87 5.07
C ALA A 409 28.90 18.34 3.62
N ALA A 410 30.01 17.94 3.00
CA ALA A 410 29.99 17.41 1.63
C ALA A 410 29.30 16.03 1.57
N VAL A 411 29.46 15.20 2.60
CA VAL A 411 28.78 13.91 2.70
C VAL A 411 27.29 14.11 2.99
N LEU A 412 26.97 14.98 3.97
CA LEU A 412 25.57 15.21 4.40
C LEU A 412 24.72 15.91 3.34
N LYS A 413 25.34 16.70 2.45
CA LYS A 413 24.62 17.33 1.34
C LYS A 413 23.83 16.32 0.49
N THR A 414 24.33 15.09 0.32
CA THR A 414 23.61 14.06 -0.42
C THR A 414 22.30 13.69 0.28
N ALA A 415 22.28 13.65 1.62
CA ALA A 415 21.05 13.43 2.37
C ALA A 415 20.07 14.60 2.23
N ASP A 416 20.56 15.83 2.33
CA ASP A 416 19.75 17.06 2.18
C ASP A 416 19.10 17.15 0.79
N ASP A 417 19.86 16.81 -0.27
CA ASP A 417 19.36 16.78 -1.65
C ASP A 417 18.24 15.73 -1.83
N ILE A 418 18.32 14.58 -1.16
CA ILE A 418 17.26 13.55 -1.16
C ILE A 418 16.04 14.05 -0.40
N LEU A 419 16.24 14.55 0.82
CA LEU A 419 15.17 14.99 1.71
C LEU A 419 14.36 16.14 1.08
N SER A 420 15.01 17.10 0.44
CA SER A 420 14.35 18.25 -0.20
C SER A 420 13.43 17.87 -1.36
N GLY A 421 13.69 16.75 -2.06
CA GLY A 421 12.86 16.25 -3.17
C GLY A 421 11.88 15.15 -2.78
N LEU A 422 11.86 14.71 -1.53
CA LEU A 422 11.22 13.47 -1.13
C LEU A 422 9.69 13.52 -1.27
N ASP A 423 9.03 14.61 -0.85
CA ASP A 423 7.58 14.78 -0.94
C ASP A 423 7.07 14.67 -2.39
N ALA A 424 7.72 15.36 -3.32
CA ALA A 424 7.35 15.32 -4.73
C ALA A 424 7.46 13.91 -5.32
N ARG A 425 8.53 13.18 -4.98
CA ARG A 425 8.73 11.79 -5.44
C ARG A 425 7.71 10.81 -4.87
N TYR A 426 7.33 10.97 -3.58
CA TYR A 426 6.26 10.17 -3.00
C TYR A 426 4.90 10.50 -3.61
N ASP A 427 4.63 11.75 -3.93
CA ASP A 427 3.40 12.17 -4.61
C ASP A 427 3.34 11.65 -6.06
N ASP A 428 4.50 11.40 -6.68
CA ASP A 428 4.63 10.75 -8.00
C ASP A 428 4.77 9.22 -7.94
N TYR A 429 4.83 8.65 -6.74
CA TYR A 429 5.01 7.20 -6.51
C TYR A 429 6.32 6.65 -7.09
N ASP A 430 7.37 7.45 -7.17
CA ASP A 430 8.66 7.08 -7.76
C ASP A 430 9.59 6.35 -6.76
N PHE A 431 9.09 5.25 -6.21
CA PHE A 431 9.76 4.49 -5.15
C PHE A 431 11.10 3.90 -5.58
N ALA A 432 11.18 3.42 -6.82
CA ALA A 432 12.45 2.87 -7.35
C ALA A 432 13.54 3.94 -7.36
N LYS A 433 13.21 5.17 -7.75
CA LYS A 433 14.16 6.28 -7.75
C LYS A 433 14.53 6.76 -6.35
N ILE A 434 13.57 6.78 -5.42
CA ILE A 434 13.86 7.08 -4.01
C ILE A 434 14.86 6.06 -3.45
N LEU A 435 14.63 4.77 -3.68
CA LEU A 435 15.54 3.71 -3.23
C LEU A 435 16.91 3.80 -3.91
N GLU A 436 16.98 4.07 -5.22
CA GLU A 436 18.24 4.31 -5.94
C GLU A 436 19.04 5.44 -5.29
N ASP A 437 18.41 6.56 -4.98
CA ASP A 437 19.07 7.70 -4.35
C ASP A 437 19.54 7.40 -2.92
N ILE A 438 18.75 6.66 -2.13
CA ILE A 438 19.14 6.19 -0.79
C ILE A 438 20.39 5.29 -0.89
N PHE A 439 20.39 4.34 -1.81
CA PHE A 439 21.56 3.44 -1.99
C PHE A 439 22.78 4.16 -2.57
N ARG A 440 22.57 5.20 -3.38
CA ARG A 440 23.66 6.10 -3.79
C ARG A 440 24.27 6.84 -2.58
N PHE A 441 23.44 7.30 -1.63
CA PHE A 441 23.92 7.91 -0.38
C PHE A 441 24.70 6.89 0.48
N ILE A 442 24.18 5.67 0.65
CA ILE A 442 24.87 4.57 1.35
C ILE A 442 26.26 4.32 0.73
N ASN A 443 26.36 4.26 -0.59
CA ASN A 443 27.61 4.05 -1.31
C ASN A 443 28.55 5.24 -1.19
N THR A 444 28.04 6.47 -1.19
CA THR A 444 28.82 7.69 -0.91
C THR A 444 29.47 7.63 0.47
N LEU A 445 28.70 7.24 1.50
CA LEU A 445 29.23 7.09 2.85
C LEU A 445 30.24 5.94 2.97
N ASN A 446 29.99 4.80 2.33
CA ASN A 446 30.94 3.69 2.27
C ASN A 446 32.27 4.13 1.66
N LYS A 447 32.22 4.90 0.56
CA LYS A 447 33.40 5.45 -0.10
C LYS A 447 34.13 6.45 0.82
N TYR A 448 33.40 7.38 1.44
CA TYR A 448 33.97 8.36 2.37
C TYR A 448 34.75 7.66 3.50
N ILE A 449 34.19 6.66 4.15
CA ILE A 449 34.86 5.92 5.23
C ILE A 449 36.10 5.18 4.68
N ASN A 450 36.05 4.62 3.47
CA ASN A 450 37.18 3.93 2.87
C ASN A 450 38.32 4.90 2.52
N ASP A 451 38.00 6.02 1.91
CA ASP A 451 38.98 7.03 1.49
C ASP A 451 39.64 7.73 2.69
N SER A 452 38.84 8.02 3.73
CA SER A 452 39.34 8.61 4.99
C SER A 452 40.13 7.65 5.85
N ALA A 453 40.01 6.33 5.64
CA ALA A 453 40.74 5.24 6.31
C ALA A 453 40.93 5.45 7.83
N PRO A 454 39.86 5.63 8.64
CA PRO A 454 39.93 5.98 10.07
C PRO A 454 40.74 4.98 10.91
N TRP A 455 40.91 3.73 10.45
CA TRP A 455 41.70 2.69 11.12
C TRP A 455 43.19 2.91 11.02
N LYS A 456 43.69 3.89 10.20
CA LYS A 456 45.10 4.28 10.08
C LYS A 456 45.46 5.47 10.97
N LEU A 457 44.46 6.17 11.52
CA LEU A 457 44.67 7.35 12.35
C LEU A 457 45.14 6.97 13.76
N ASN A 458 46.06 7.76 14.30
CA ASN A 458 46.60 7.58 15.65
C ASN A 458 45.75 8.39 16.64
N ILE A 459 45.02 7.72 17.55
CA ILE A 459 44.14 8.34 18.53
C ILE A 459 44.91 9.15 19.61
N GLU A 460 46.22 8.88 19.78
CA GLU A 460 47.06 9.62 20.73
C GLU A 460 47.55 10.97 20.16
N ASP A 461 47.48 11.13 18.82
CA ASP A 461 47.78 12.40 18.18
C ASP A 461 46.50 13.29 18.18
N PRO A 462 46.55 14.52 18.75
CA PRO A 462 45.38 15.38 18.87
C PRO A 462 44.76 15.80 17.53
N GLU A 463 45.55 16.00 16.48
CA GLU A 463 45.05 16.41 15.16
C GLU A 463 44.37 15.22 14.47
N GLU A 464 45.03 14.04 14.44
CA GLU A 464 44.48 12.83 13.86
C GLU A 464 43.22 12.36 14.63
N LYS A 465 43.20 12.50 15.97
CA LYS A 465 42.02 12.24 16.79
C LYS A 465 40.84 13.14 16.40
N THR A 466 41.07 14.42 16.16
CA THR A 466 40.03 15.36 15.73
C THR A 466 39.44 14.92 14.38
N VAL A 467 40.28 14.52 13.43
CA VAL A 467 39.86 13.98 12.13
C VAL A 467 39.05 12.69 12.32
N LEU A 468 39.53 11.76 13.16
CA LEU A 468 38.84 10.52 13.46
C LEU A 468 37.43 10.76 14.03
N LEU A 469 37.30 11.66 15.02
CA LEU A 469 36.01 11.99 15.63
C LEU A 469 35.05 12.61 14.60
N LYS A 470 35.55 13.48 13.72
CA LYS A 470 34.74 14.04 12.61
C LYS A 470 34.18 12.92 11.70
N ILE A 471 35.03 11.96 11.29
CA ILE A 471 34.61 10.85 10.45
C ILE A 471 33.53 10.00 11.14
N LEU A 472 33.73 9.66 12.42
CA LEU A 472 32.81 8.84 13.19
C LEU A 472 31.46 9.53 13.40
N LYS A 473 31.47 10.84 13.67
CA LYS A 473 30.24 11.62 13.80
C LYS A 473 29.49 11.70 12.47
N THR A 474 30.19 12.06 11.40
CA THR A 474 29.60 12.09 10.04
C THR A 474 28.93 10.76 9.68
N ALA A 475 29.59 9.64 10.00
CA ALA A 475 29.04 8.31 9.74
C ALA A 475 27.77 8.03 10.59
N ALA A 476 27.77 8.39 11.89
CA ALA A 476 26.62 8.19 12.76
C ALA A 476 25.41 9.04 12.34
N VAL A 477 25.63 10.31 12.01
CA VAL A 477 24.60 11.24 11.51
C VAL A 477 24.04 10.74 10.17
N SER A 478 24.89 10.30 9.25
CA SER A 478 24.46 9.73 7.96
C SER A 478 23.62 8.46 8.15
N ILE A 479 23.97 7.59 9.11
CA ILE A 479 23.18 6.38 9.40
C ILE A 479 21.80 6.74 9.97
N TYR A 480 21.68 7.81 10.76
CA TYR A 480 20.38 8.31 11.18
C TYR A 480 19.52 8.70 9.97
N HIS A 481 20.05 9.50 9.04
CA HIS A 481 19.33 9.87 7.82
C HIS A 481 18.97 8.65 6.97
N ILE A 482 19.89 7.69 6.81
CA ILE A 482 19.62 6.43 6.10
C ILE A 482 18.48 5.67 6.79
N SER A 483 18.52 5.53 8.12
CA SER A 483 17.46 4.85 8.89
C SER A 483 16.10 5.51 8.73
N TYR A 484 16.05 6.85 8.72
CA TYR A 484 14.84 7.62 8.47
C TYR A 484 14.30 7.38 7.03
N LEU A 485 15.17 7.50 6.03
CA LEU A 485 14.81 7.36 4.62
C LEU A 485 14.35 5.96 4.24
N ILE A 486 14.92 4.90 4.84
CA ILE A 486 14.52 3.52 4.57
C ILE A 486 13.28 3.08 5.35
N TYR A 487 12.87 3.79 6.41
CA TYR A 487 11.76 3.37 7.28
C TYR A 487 10.46 3.08 6.53
N PRO A 488 10.02 3.85 5.54
CA PRO A 488 8.81 3.53 4.78
C PRO A 488 8.91 2.23 3.99
N PHE A 489 10.10 1.84 3.57
CA PHE A 489 10.38 0.68 2.74
C PHE A 489 10.73 -0.56 3.55
N MET A 490 11.60 -0.39 4.55
CA MET A 490 12.20 -1.45 5.38
C MET A 490 12.06 -1.11 6.88
N PRO A 491 10.83 -1.15 7.43
CA PRO A 491 10.56 -0.67 8.79
C PRO A 491 11.27 -1.47 9.89
N GLU A 492 11.42 -2.79 9.72
CA GLU A 492 12.15 -3.61 10.70
C GLU A 492 13.65 -3.34 10.69
N THR A 493 14.22 -3.15 9.52
CA THR A 493 15.65 -2.80 9.35
C THR A 493 15.93 -1.43 9.98
N SER A 494 15.08 -0.44 9.70
CA SER A 494 15.17 0.88 10.33
C SER A 494 15.08 0.76 11.86
N LYS A 495 14.14 -0.02 12.39
CA LYS A 495 14.01 -0.26 13.83
C LYS A 495 15.24 -0.92 14.44
N LYS A 496 15.86 -1.89 13.76
CA LYS A 496 17.11 -2.51 14.20
C LYS A 496 18.27 -1.52 14.22
N ILE A 497 18.40 -0.68 13.18
CA ILE A 497 19.40 0.39 13.13
C ILE A 497 19.17 1.36 14.30
N ASN A 498 17.92 1.77 14.53
CA ASN A 498 17.56 2.64 15.64
C ASN A 498 17.92 2.00 17.00
N GLY A 499 17.73 0.70 17.17
CA GLY A 499 18.15 -0.03 18.36
C GLY A 499 19.68 -0.06 18.56
N ILE A 500 20.45 -0.23 17.48
CA ILE A 500 21.92 -0.20 17.52
C ILE A 500 22.43 1.20 17.92
N PHE A 501 21.86 2.25 17.32
CA PHE A 501 22.31 3.64 17.52
C PHE A 501 21.57 4.37 18.65
N ASN A 502 20.72 3.66 19.41
CA ASN A 502 19.92 4.20 20.50
C ASN A 502 19.04 5.40 20.08
N ILE A 503 18.49 5.31 18.89
CA ILE A 503 17.58 6.28 18.29
C ILE A 503 16.14 5.88 18.64
N LYS A 504 15.29 6.85 19.01
CA LYS A 504 13.87 6.60 19.22
C LYS A 504 13.21 6.07 17.94
N PRO A 505 12.43 4.97 18.02
CA PRO A 505 11.75 4.42 16.82
C PRO A 505 10.82 5.45 16.16
N PHE A 506 10.84 5.50 14.82
CA PHE A 506 10.05 6.45 14.03
C PHE A 506 8.54 6.21 14.07
N ASP A 507 8.11 5.01 14.44
CA ASP A 507 6.70 4.64 14.66
C ASP A 507 6.22 4.86 16.10
N SER A 508 7.06 5.45 16.96
CA SER A 508 6.68 5.73 18.34
C SER A 508 5.64 6.84 18.42
N ALA A 509 4.72 6.73 19.40
CA ALA A 509 3.68 7.72 19.61
C ALA A 509 4.26 9.14 19.76
N GLY A 510 3.72 10.08 18.98
CA GLY A 510 4.16 11.47 18.97
C GLY A 510 5.46 11.74 18.20
N PHE A 511 6.01 10.75 17.49
CA PHE A 511 7.10 11.01 16.54
C PHE A 511 6.48 11.50 15.21
N SER A 512 6.87 12.70 14.81
CA SER A 512 6.57 13.29 13.51
C SER A 512 7.65 14.32 13.22
N VAL A 513 8.42 14.10 12.18
CA VAL A 513 9.50 15.00 11.73
C VAL A 513 9.30 15.23 10.25
N ARG A 514 9.27 16.48 9.83
CA ARG A 514 9.24 16.78 8.41
C ARG A 514 10.56 16.41 7.76
N PRO A 515 10.59 16.02 6.50
CA PRO A 515 11.84 15.75 5.79
C PRO A 515 12.84 16.89 5.91
N GLU A 516 12.40 18.15 5.76
CA GLU A 516 13.22 19.34 5.89
C GLU A 516 13.78 19.60 7.29
N ASP A 517 13.12 19.09 8.34
CA ASP A 517 13.54 19.26 9.74
C ASP A 517 14.43 18.10 10.24
N THR A 518 14.69 17.11 9.40
CA THR A 518 15.40 15.88 9.80
C THR A 518 16.84 16.16 10.26
N ALA A 519 17.54 17.08 9.61
CA ALA A 519 18.88 17.47 10.00
C ALA A 519 18.92 18.13 11.37
N ALA A 520 17.97 19.03 11.67
CA ALA A 520 17.86 19.68 12.99
C ALA A 520 17.56 18.66 14.09
N HIS A 521 16.63 17.73 13.83
CA HIS A 521 16.28 16.65 14.77
C HIS A 521 17.48 15.72 15.04
N CYS A 522 18.25 15.38 14.00
CA CYS A 522 19.48 14.61 14.13
C CYS A 522 20.53 15.36 14.99
N GLY A 523 20.70 16.65 14.77
CA GLY A 523 21.60 17.49 15.57
C GLY A 523 21.24 17.52 17.05
N GLU A 524 19.93 17.58 17.37
CA GLU A 524 19.46 17.50 18.76
C GLU A 524 19.72 16.13 19.38
N LEU A 525 19.49 15.03 18.63
CA LEU A 525 19.66 13.67 19.10
C LEU A 525 21.10 13.38 19.54
N PHE A 526 22.08 13.88 18.79
CA PHE A 526 23.50 13.64 19.05
C PHE A 526 24.20 14.77 19.83
N LYS A 527 23.45 15.77 20.31
CA LYS A 527 23.99 16.95 21.01
C LYS A 527 24.78 16.59 22.26
N ASP A 528 24.28 15.65 23.06
CA ASP A 528 24.85 15.26 24.35
C ASP A 528 25.68 13.95 24.31
N GLY A 529 26.06 13.50 23.11
CA GLY A 529 26.86 12.27 22.94
C GLY A 529 26.06 11.00 23.24
N CYS A 530 25.16 10.64 22.34
CA CYS A 530 24.42 9.37 22.40
C CYS A 530 25.38 8.17 22.43
N ARG A 531 25.06 7.13 23.23
CA ARG A 531 25.82 5.87 23.23
C ARG A 531 25.10 4.79 22.42
N ILE A 532 25.83 4.12 21.54
CA ILE A 532 25.33 2.99 20.77
C ILE A 532 25.36 1.69 21.58
N SER A 533 24.69 0.65 21.08
CA SER A 533 24.73 -0.70 21.64
C SER A 533 26.14 -1.32 21.54
N GLU A 534 26.58 -2.02 22.59
CA GLU A 534 27.87 -2.75 22.57
C GLU A 534 27.91 -3.85 21.51
N LYS A 535 26.78 -4.49 21.22
CA LYS A 535 26.65 -5.52 20.19
C LYS A 535 25.74 -5.04 19.08
N ALA A 536 26.28 -4.87 17.87
CA ALA A 536 25.49 -4.65 16.67
C ALA A 536 25.02 -6.01 16.13
N GLU A 537 23.71 -6.16 15.99
CA GLU A 537 23.12 -7.31 15.29
C GLU A 537 23.45 -7.24 13.80
N ILE A 538 23.72 -8.39 13.15
CA ILE A 538 23.88 -8.47 11.70
C ILE A 538 22.50 -8.27 11.07
N LEU A 539 22.32 -7.19 10.31
CA LEU A 539 21.05 -6.84 9.69
C LEU A 539 20.66 -7.83 8.59
N PHE A 540 21.61 -8.17 7.71
CA PHE A 540 21.40 -9.03 6.57
C PHE A 540 22.60 -10.02 6.44
N PRO A 541 22.44 -11.28 6.90
CA PRO A 541 23.46 -12.29 6.68
C PRO A 541 23.56 -12.62 5.18
N ARG A 542 24.80 -12.74 4.68
CA ARG A 542 25.02 -13.04 3.27
C ARG A 542 24.48 -14.43 2.91
N ILE A 543 23.76 -14.51 1.81
CA ILE A 543 23.17 -15.74 1.30
C ILE A 543 24.11 -16.36 0.27
N LYS A 544 24.38 -17.67 0.43
CA LYS A 544 25.07 -18.44 -0.59
C LYS A 544 24.07 -18.91 -1.64
N PHE A 545 24.47 -18.86 -2.92
CA PHE A 545 23.73 -19.56 -3.96
C PHE A 545 23.77 -21.06 -3.62
N GLU A 546 22.61 -21.69 -3.53
CA GLU A 546 22.53 -23.16 -3.50
C GLU A 546 22.86 -23.62 -4.93
N GLU A 547 23.94 -24.42 -5.12
CA GLU A 547 24.33 -25.03 -6.39
C GLU A 547 23.30 -26.01 -6.92
#